data_2648ea60ffcd7083cf7a244808ab1ed1
#
_entry.id   2648ea60ffcd7083cf7a244808ab1ed1
#
_cell.length_a   1.000
_cell.length_b   1.000
_cell.length_c   1.000
_cell.angle_alpha   90.00
_cell.angle_beta   90.00
_cell.angle_gamma   90.00
#
_symmetry.space_group_name_H-M   'P 1'
#
loop_
_entity.id
_entity.type
_entity.pdbx_description
1 polymer ?
#
loop_
_entity_poly.entity_id
_entity_poly.type
_entity_poly.pdbx_seq_one_letter_code
_entity_poly.pdbx_strand_id
1 'polypeptide(L)'
;MKYGIRDHRGGGRSSARETISRVVAGALAKLALRQLGINITAYTSQVGPIKLEGTYSDYDLDLIETNDVRCPDPEKAKEMADLIYKVKGEGDTIGGTLTCVIKGCPIGLGQPVFGKLHAALGNAMLSINAAKAFE
;
A
#
# COMPACT_ATOMS: atom_id res chain seq x y z
N MET A 1 22.94 -16.02 7.60
CA MET A 1 21.53 -16.24 7.94
C MET A 1 21.36 -16.06 9.44
N LYS A 2 20.33 -15.32 9.86
CA LYS A 2 20.18 -14.83 11.23
C LYS A 2 20.03 -15.95 12.28
N TYR A 3 19.35 -17.04 11.95
CA TYR A 3 19.01 -18.09 12.90
C TYR A 3 19.64 -19.47 12.61
N GLY A 4 20.36 -19.60 11.49
CA GLY A 4 21.02 -20.85 11.10
C GLY A 4 20.09 -22.00 10.70
N ILE A 5 18.79 -21.91 11.03
CA ILE A 5 17.76 -22.93 10.78
C ILE A 5 16.61 -22.31 10.02
N ARG A 6 16.06 -23.04 9.05
CA ARG A 6 14.85 -22.66 8.32
C ARG A 6 13.84 -23.81 8.34
N ASP A 7 12.61 -23.53 8.75
CA ASP A 7 11.50 -24.43 8.51
C ASP A 7 11.04 -24.30 7.06
N HIS A 8 11.11 -25.40 6.30
CA HIS A 8 10.73 -25.44 4.90
C HIS A 8 9.19 -25.53 4.69
N ARG A 9 8.43 -25.79 5.75
CA ARG A 9 6.97 -26.00 5.71
C ARG A 9 6.16 -24.73 5.66
N GLY A 10 6.78 -23.57 5.84
CA GLY A 10 6.08 -22.29 5.76
C GLY A 10 6.96 -21.08 6.01
N GLY A 11 6.42 -19.90 5.68
CA GLY A 11 7.10 -18.61 5.81
C GLY A 11 7.09 -18.02 7.21
N GLY A 12 6.29 -18.56 8.14
CA GLY A 12 6.15 -18.02 9.49
C GLY A 12 5.74 -16.55 9.46
N ARG A 13 6.38 -15.70 10.26
CA ARG A 13 6.13 -14.25 10.31
C ARG A 13 6.64 -13.47 9.09
N SER A 14 7.44 -14.08 8.24
CA SER A 14 7.83 -13.48 6.94
C SER A 14 6.79 -13.74 5.84
N SER A 15 5.74 -14.52 6.12
CA SER A 15 4.64 -14.76 5.19
C SER A 15 3.76 -13.52 5.05
N ALA A 16 3.28 -13.25 3.83
CA ALA A 16 2.33 -12.17 3.54
C ALA A 16 1.02 -12.29 4.35
N ARG A 17 0.67 -13.47 4.87
CA ARG A 17 -0.51 -13.67 5.75
C ARG A 17 -0.48 -12.81 7.03
N GLU A 18 0.69 -12.33 7.46
CA GLU A 18 0.79 -11.37 8.57
C GLU A 18 0.03 -10.07 8.28
N THR A 19 -0.20 -9.73 7.01
CA THR A 19 -0.95 -8.54 6.63
C THR A 19 -2.44 -8.62 6.94
N ILE A 20 -3.00 -9.82 7.18
CA ILE A 20 -4.40 -9.99 7.57
C ILE A 20 -4.73 -9.20 8.84
N SER A 21 -3.91 -9.32 9.88
CA SER A 21 -4.10 -8.58 11.13
C SER A 21 -3.96 -7.06 10.94
N ARG A 22 -3.08 -6.63 10.03
CA ARG A 22 -2.93 -5.22 9.66
C ARG A 22 -4.18 -4.68 8.97
N VAL A 23 -4.75 -5.45 8.04
CA VAL A 23 -5.98 -5.06 7.32
C VAL A 23 -7.15 -4.95 8.29
N VAL A 24 -7.33 -5.91 9.20
CA VAL A 24 -8.40 -5.86 10.21
C VAL A 24 -8.22 -4.66 11.14
N ALA A 25 -7.04 -4.48 11.71
CA ALA A 25 -6.76 -3.34 12.59
C ALA A 25 -6.89 -2.00 11.85
N GLY A 26 -6.42 -1.94 10.59
CA GLY A 26 -6.53 -0.77 9.73
C GLY A 26 -7.97 -0.41 9.40
N ALA A 27 -8.83 -1.40 9.15
CA ALA A 27 -10.25 -1.17 8.92
C ALA A 27 -10.93 -0.54 10.15
N LEU A 28 -10.68 -1.07 11.34
CA LEU A 28 -11.19 -0.50 12.59
C LEU A 28 -10.64 0.92 12.85
N ALA A 29 -9.35 1.13 12.61
CA ALA A 29 -8.72 2.44 12.73
C ALA A 29 -9.33 3.45 11.74
N LYS A 30 -9.60 3.06 10.49
CA LYS A 30 -10.27 3.93 9.50
C LYS A 30 -11.68 4.32 9.95
N LEU A 31 -12.44 3.41 10.55
CA LEU A 31 -13.77 3.73 11.11
C LEU A 31 -13.68 4.76 12.23
N ALA A 32 -12.71 4.62 13.15
CA ALA A 32 -12.49 5.58 14.22
C ALA A 32 -12.02 6.94 13.67
N LEU A 33 -11.08 6.96 12.73
CA LEU A 33 -10.56 8.18 12.13
C LEU A 33 -11.62 8.97 11.36
N ARG A 34 -12.56 8.29 10.70
CA ARG A 34 -13.70 8.93 10.03
C ARG A 34 -14.57 9.75 11.00
N GLN A 35 -14.74 9.31 12.26
CA GLN A 35 -15.44 10.07 13.27
C GLN A 35 -14.73 11.39 13.64
N LEU A 36 -13.43 11.46 13.39
CA LEU A 36 -12.60 12.64 13.57
C LEU A 36 -12.44 13.46 12.27
N GLY A 37 -13.16 13.11 11.21
CA GLY A 37 -13.06 13.77 9.91
C GLY A 37 -11.82 13.41 9.09
N ILE A 38 -11.04 12.40 9.52
CA ILE A 38 -9.82 11.97 8.81
C ILE A 38 -10.18 10.82 7.88
N ASN A 39 -9.86 10.98 6.59
CA ASN A 39 -10.08 9.98 5.56
C ASN A 39 -8.75 9.52 4.97
N ILE A 40 -8.59 8.20 4.85
CA ILE A 40 -7.40 7.57 4.29
C ILE A 40 -7.81 6.72 3.09
N THR A 41 -7.22 7.00 1.95
CA THR A 41 -7.44 6.26 0.69
C THR A 41 -6.09 5.89 0.10
N ALA A 42 -5.93 4.65 -0.35
CA ALA A 42 -4.72 4.20 -1.02
C ALA A 42 -5.08 3.52 -2.34
N TYR A 43 -4.25 3.73 -3.34
CA TYR A 43 -4.44 3.17 -4.67
C TYR A 43 -3.10 2.83 -5.34
N THR A 44 -3.15 1.97 -6.34
CA THR A 44 -1.99 1.65 -7.17
C THR A 44 -1.79 2.76 -8.19
N SER A 45 -0.66 3.45 -8.12
CA SER A 45 -0.30 4.53 -9.03
C SER A 45 0.68 4.11 -10.12
N GLN A 46 1.35 2.96 -9.94
CA GLN A 46 2.29 2.45 -10.94
C GLN A 46 2.46 0.93 -10.82
N VAL A 47 2.58 0.24 -11.95
CA VAL A 47 3.06 -1.15 -12.06
C VAL A 47 4.10 -1.20 -13.17
N GLY A 48 5.34 -1.53 -12.83
CA GLY A 48 6.45 -1.48 -13.78
C GLY A 48 6.55 -0.13 -14.50
N PRO A 49 6.54 -0.10 -15.84
CA PRO A 49 6.60 1.14 -16.61
C PRO A 49 5.25 1.86 -16.73
N ILE A 50 4.12 1.20 -16.39
CA ILE A 50 2.78 1.77 -16.53
C ILE A 50 2.50 2.61 -15.29
N LYS A 51 2.37 3.92 -15.47
CA LYS A 51 2.20 4.90 -14.40
C LYS A 51 0.97 5.77 -14.68
N LEU A 52 0.26 6.14 -13.61
CA LEU A 52 -0.74 7.21 -13.64
C LEU A 52 -0.03 8.56 -13.79
N GLU A 53 -0.62 9.44 -14.57
CA GLU A 53 -0.15 10.83 -14.71
C GLU A 53 -1.00 11.75 -13.85
N GLY A 54 -0.43 12.92 -13.47
CA GLY A 54 -1.14 13.88 -12.64
C GLY A 54 -1.14 13.54 -11.15
N THR A 55 -2.15 14.03 -10.46
CA THR A 55 -2.28 13.95 -9.01
C THR A 55 -3.55 13.19 -8.62
N TYR A 56 -3.68 12.85 -7.33
CA TYR A 56 -4.87 12.15 -6.82
C TYR A 56 -6.20 12.91 -7.04
N SER A 57 -6.15 14.23 -7.27
CA SER A 57 -7.33 15.05 -7.54
C SER A 57 -7.88 14.92 -8.96
N ASP A 58 -7.10 14.32 -9.85
CA ASP A 58 -7.46 14.15 -11.26
C ASP A 58 -8.24 12.84 -11.48
N TYR A 59 -8.38 12.02 -10.44
CA TYR A 59 -9.00 10.70 -10.50
C TYR A 59 -10.22 10.57 -9.59
N ASP A 60 -11.20 9.79 -10.03
CA ASP A 60 -12.30 9.33 -9.20
C ASP A 60 -11.82 8.17 -8.32
N LEU A 61 -11.55 8.46 -7.04
CA LEU A 61 -11.05 7.47 -6.09
C LEU A 61 -12.10 6.42 -5.68
N ASP A 62 -13.37 6.60 -6.02
CA ASP A 62 -14.42 5.59 -5.76
C ASP A 62 -14.28 4.39 -6.72
N LEU A 63 -13.56 4.56 -7.84
CA LEU A 63 -13.29 3.49 -8.80
C LEU A 63 -12.19 2.51 -8.35
N ILE A 64 -11.45 2.80 -7.27
CA ILE A 64 -10.35 1.96 -6.77
C ILE A 64 -10.80 0.52 -6.50
N GLU A 65 -11.97 0.33 -5.92
CA GLU A 65 -12.49 -0.99 -5.54
C GLU A 65 -13.17 -1.74 -6.70
N THR A 66 -13.20 -1.16 -7.91
CA THR A 66 -13.88 -1.76 -9.08
C THR A 66 -12.99 -2.74 -9.86
N ASN A 67 -11.69 -2.81 -9.53
CA ASN A 67 -10.73 -3.67 -10.22
C ASN A 67 -9.69 -4.27 -9.27
N ASP A 68 -9.12 -5.40 -9.69
CA ASP A 68 -8.20 -6.20 -8.85
C ASP A 68 -6.87 -5.49 -8.55
N VAL A 69 -6.42 -4.58 -9.43
CA VAL A 69 -5.19 -3.82 -9.22
C VAL A 69 -5.39 -2.60 -8.32
N ARG A 70 -6.65 -2.23 -8.02
CA ARG A 70 -6.99 -1.06 -7.21
C ARG A 70 -6.43 0.24 -7.76
N CYS A 71 -6.54 0.41 -9.08
CA CYS A 71 -6.17 1.62 -9.79
C CYS A 71 -7.43 2.45 -10.08
N PRO A 72 -7.43 3.78 -9.85
CA PRO A 72 -8.61 4.62 -10.07
C PRO A 72 -8.90 4.89 -11.55
N ASP A 73 -7.98 4.59 -12.45
CA ASP A 73 -8.15 4.68 -13.90
C ASP A 73 -8.43 3.28 -14.47
N PRO A 74 -9.63 3.00 -15.02
CA PRO A 74 -9.99 1.67 -15.51
C PRO A 74 -9.15 1.21 -16.72
N GLU A 75 -8.71 2.12 -17.58
CA GLU A 75 -7.88 1.77 -18.74
C GLU A 75 -6.48 1.37 -18.27
N LYS A 76 -5.88 2.18 -17.40
CA LYS A 76 -4.59 1.87 -16.78
C LYS A 76 -4.66 0.63 -15.89
N ALA A 77 -5.76 0.41 -15.19
CA ALA A 77 -5.99 -0.79 -14.41
C ALA A 77 -5.88 -2.05 -15.28
N LYS A 78 -6.48 -2.03 -16.47
CA LYS A 78 -6.40 -3.13 -17.42
C LYS A 78 -4.98 -3.34 -17.94
N GLU A 79 -4.29 -2.27 -18.38
CA GLU A 79 -2.90 -2.35 -18.82
C GLU A 79 -1.98 -2.93 -17.73
N MET A 80 -2.15 -2.49 -16.48
CA MET A 80 -1.39 -2.99 -15.32
C MET A 80 -1.67 -4.48 -15.06
N ALA A 81 -2.93 -4.90 -15.10
CA ALA A 81 -3.33 -6.29 -14.91
C ALA A 81 -2.72 -7.18 -16.00
N ASP A 82 -2.83 -6.79 -17.26
CA ASP A 82 -2.29 -7.52 -18.41
C ASP A 82 -0.77 -7.69 -18.29
N LEU A 83 -0.06 -6.63 -17.85
CA LEU A 83 1.38 -6.68 -17.60
C LEU A 83 1.73 -7.66 -16.47
N ILE A 84 0.99 -7.63 -15.36
CA ILE A 84 1.19 -8.55 -14.23
C ILE A 84 1.01 -10.01 -14.68
N TYR A 85 -0.06 -10.30 -15.45
CA TYR A 85 -0.32 -11.64 -15.96
C TYR A 85 0.78 -12.11 -16.92
N LYS A 86 1.28 -11.22 -17.79
CA LYS A 86 2.39 -11.52 -18.71
C LYS A 86 3.65 -11.90 -17.94
N VAL A 87 4.09 -11.05 -17.00
CA VAL A 87 5.31 -11.29 -16.20
C VAL A 87 5.19 -12.54 -15.35
N LYS A 88 4.00 -12.79 -14.76
CA LYS A 88 3.71 -14.03 -14.04
C LYS A 88 3.83 -15.25 -14.95
N GLY A 89 3.37 -15.17 -16.19
CA GLY A 89 3.50 -16.25 -17.19
C GLY A 89 4.96 -16.56 -17.55
N GLU A 90 5.84 -15.57 -17.45
CA GLU A 90 7.28 -15.68 -17.64
C GLU A 90 8.02 -16.23 -16.39
N GLY A 91 7.30 -16.47 -15.29
CA GLY A 91 7.86 -16.96 -14.02
C GLY A 91 8.56 -15.90 -13.20
N ASP A 92 8.29 -14.62 -13.47
CA ASP A 92 8.90 -13.47 -12.79
C ASP A 92 7.86 -12.64 -12.05
N THR A 93 8.31 -11.58 -11.39
CA THR A 93 7.49 -10.61 -10.63
C THR A 93 7.80 -9.18 -11.05
N ILE A 94 6.81 -8.31 -10.92
CA ILE A 94 6.97 -6.90 -11.23
C ILE A 94 6.60 -6.06 -10.02
N GLY A 95 7.38 -5.02 -9.77
CA GLY A 95 7.13 -4.06 -8.70
C GLY A 95 6.17 -2.96 -9.12
N GLY A 96 5.71 -2.20 -8.12
CA GLY A 96 4.82 -1.06 -8.34
C GLY A 96 4.92 -0.03 -7.22
N THR A 97 4.18 1.04 -7.40
CA THR A 97 4.04 2.14 -6.43
C THR A 97 2.59 2.27 -6.02
N LEU A 98 2.38 2.41 -4.71
CA LEU A 98 1.07 2.74 -4.15
C LEU A 98 1.12 4.16 -3.62
N THR A 99 0.08 4.92 -3.93
CA THR A 99 -0.12 6.27 -3.39
C THR A 99 -1.16 6.24 -2.29
N CYS A 100 -0.85 6.83 -1.15
CA CYS A 100 -1.78 6.97 -0.02
C CYS A 100 -2.11 8.44 0.20
N VAL A 101 -3.39 8.75 0.23
CA VAL A 101 -3.91 10.10 0.44
C VAL A 101 -4.60 10.17 1.80
N ILE A 102 -4.18 11.12 2.64
CA ILE A 102 -4.79 11.38 3.94
C ILE A 102 -5.41 12.78 3.89
N LYS A 103 -6.72 12.87 4.05
CA LYS A 103 -7.46 14.14 4.12
C LYS A 103 -8.00 14.38 5.52
N GLY A 104 -8.12 15.65 5.92
CA GLY A 104 -8.66 16.03 7.23
C GLY A 104 -7.69 15.85 8.40
N CYS A 105 -6.41 15.65 8.14
CA CYS A 105 -5.38 15.50 9.16
C CYS A 105 -5.20 16.81 9.93
N PRO A 106 -5.39 16.85 11.26
CA PRO A 106 -5.22 18.07 12.05
C PRO A 106 -3.74 18.44 12.22
N ILE A 107 -3.50 19.71 12.51
CA ILE A 107 -2.18 20.21 12.88
C ILE A 107 -1.80 19.68 14.27
N GLY A 108 -0.50 19.45 14.50
CA GLY A 108 0.03 19.08 15.82
C GLY A 108 0.22 17.59 16.06
N LEU A 109 0.02 16.75 15.04
CA LEU A 109 0.34 15.32 15.15
C LEU A 109 1.84 15.07 15.12
N GLY A 110 2.24 14.02 15.84
CA GLY A 110 3.64 13.66 16.00
C GLY A 110 4.31 14.41 17.15
N GLN A 111 5.54 14.01 17.47
CA GLN A 111 6.36 14.60 18.55
C GLN A 111 7.80 14.81 18.08
N PRO A 112 8.44 15.93 18.42
CA PRO A 112 9.88 16.07 18.25
C PRO A 112 10.59 15.17 19.29
N VAL A 113 11.75 14.64 19.03
CA VAL A 113 12.55 14.63 17.82
C VAL A 113 12.29 13.32 17.06
N PHE A 114 12.00 12.23 17.76
CA PHE A 114 11.93 10.86 17.23
C PHE A 114 10.53 10.43 16.81
N GLY A 115 9.49 11.02 17.41
CA GLY A 115 8.08 10.67 17.16
C GLY A 115 7.41 11.51 16.07
N LYS A 116 8.15 12.03 15.09
CA LYS A 116 7.59 12.80 13.98
C LYS A 116 6.60 11.96 13.16
N LEU A 117 5.52 12.56 12.70
CA LEU A 117 4.46 11.85 11.97
C LEU A 117 5.00 11.07 10.77
N HIS A 118 5.84 11.69 9.93
CA HIS A 118 6.42 11.01 8.77
C HIS A 118 7.37 9.87 9.17
N ALA A 119 8.06 9.96 10.31
CA ALA A 119 8.89 8.87 10.82
C ALA A 119 8.03 7.67 11.27
N ALA A 120 6.90 7.94 11.93
CA ALA A 120 5.94 6.90 12.32
C ALA A 120 5.30 6.25 11.10
N LEU A 121 4.90 7.04 10.11
CA LEU A 121 4.35 6.55 8.83
C LEU A 121 5.40 5.71 8.07
N GLY A 122 6.63 6.22 7.94
CA GLY A 122 7.71 5.48 7.28
C GLY A 122 8.00 4.14 7.94
N ASN A 123 8.04 4.10 9.27
CA ASN A 123 8.20 2.85 10.02
C ASN A 123 7.04 1.87 9.72
N ALA A 124 5.81 2.35 9.77
CA ALA A 124 4.63 1.52 9.51
C ALA A 124 4.64 0.97 8.08
N MET A 125 4.88 1.83 7.07
CA MET A 125 4.89 1.45 5.66
C MET A 125 6.03 0.49 5.33
N LEU A 126 7.25 0.77 5.75
CA LEU A 126 8.41 -0.10 5.52
C LEU A 126 8.35 -1.43 6.30
N SER A 127 7.48 -1.54 7.30
CA SER A 127 7.20 -2.80 8.00
C SER A 127 6.23 -3.72 7.22
N ILE A 128 5.61 -3.25 6.15
CA ILE A 128 4.77 -4.07 5.26
C ILE A 128 5.69 -4.98 4.44
N ASN A 129 5.29 -6.25 4.29
CA ASN A 129 6.05 -7.21 3.51
C ASN A 129 6.25 -6.71 2.08
N ALA A 130 7.47 -6.85 1.56
CA ALA A 130 7.90 -6.42 0.24
C ALA A 130 7.93 -4.90 -0.02
N ALA A 131 7.51 -4.04 0.91
CA ALA A 131 7.77 -2.61 0.80
C ALA A 131 9.28 -2.33 0.86
N LYS A 132 9.79 -1.49 -0.05
CA LYS A 132 11.22 -1.19 -0.21
C LYS A 132 11.55 0.29 -0.08
N ALA A 133 10.58 1.16 -0.31
CA ALA A 133 10.75 2.60 -0.21
C ALA A 133 9.48 3.24 0.39
N PHE A 134 9.65 4.42 0.94
CA PHE A 134 8.61 5.32 1.43
C PHE A 134 9.09 6.75 1.19
N GLU A 135 8.27 7.54 0.54
CA GLU A 135 8.49 8.94 0.22
C GLU A 135 7.36 9.82 0.77
#